data_b13732fc99c1114f49b570de11da9a13
#
_entry.id   b13732fc99c1114f49b570de11da9a13
#
_cell.length_a   1.000
_cell.length_b   1.000
_cell.length_c   1.000
_cell.angle_alpha   90.00
_cell.angle_beta   90.00
_cell.angle_gamma   90.00
#
_symmetry.space_group_name_H-M   'P 1'
#
loop_
_entity.id
_entity.type
_entity.pdbx_description
1 polymer ?
#
loop_
_entity_poly.entity_id
_entity_poly.type
_entity_poly.pdbx_seq_one_letter_code
_entity_poly.pdbx_strand_id
1 'polypeptide(L)'
;MFLFMLINFADKAVIGIAAVPIMQELQLGPRQFGLLASSFFLLFSLSAIVTGFIVNRVETRWALLVMGLVWALVQFPMLGSAGFATIAVSRIALGAGEGPAYPVALHSVYKWFPNELRSLPTAIVAQGAGVGIMVALPLLNWVIVRYSWHWAFGVLGVAGLLWTAAWLALGREGPLSAAPQSTAGGDRVAYARLLLSPTILACWCAGFGAQWGLSLALSWLGAFLIKGLGLSQGSIGLLGALPAGAAVVVVIGGGWLSQLLLARGVSSRVARGILGGACVAVGGAAMALMPYVPGVPAKIALTTIGVAVPSLIYVIGQTVVAEITPVAKRGALLAIGTAVSNSAGLLAPYVMGSVLEAAATPLAGFNQGFTICGIVMLACGLIGTALIRPERERMRWASATPEAAIGPA
;
A
#
# COMPACT_ATOMS: atom_id res chain seq x y z
N MET A 1 -2.52 7.63 -16.26
CA MET A 1 -1.95 7.14 -14.99
C MET A 1 -2.99 6.94 -13.87
N PHE A 2 -4.00 7.81 -13.73
CA PHE A 2 -5.07 7.59 -12.73
C PHE A 2 -5.79 6.24 -12.94
N LEU A 3 -6.28 5.95 -14.16
CA LEU A 3 -6.92 4.66 -14.47
C LEU A 3 -5.98 3.47 -14.28
N PHE A 4 -4.71 3.63 -14.55
CA PHE A 4 -3.69 2.61 -14.30
C PHE A 4 -3.63 2.22 -12.81
N MET A 5 -3.58 3.22 -11.91
CA MET A 5 -3.61 2.98 -10.47
C MET A 5 -4.97 2.47 -9.99
N LEU A 6 -6.06 2.88 -10.62
CA LEU A 6 -7.40 2.39 -10.32
C LEU A 6 -7.49 0.87 -10.56
N ILE A 7 -7.07 0.39 -11.74
CA ILE A 7 -7.07 -1.04 -12.07
C ILE A 7 -6.11 -1.79 -11.15
N ASN A 8 -4.91 -1.27 -10.92
CA ASN A 8 -3.92 -1.86 -10.04
C ASN A 8 -4.47 -2.18 -8.63
N PHE A 9 -5.23 -1.27 -8.04
CA PHE A 9 -5.81 -1.50 -6.72
C PHE A 9 -7.09 -2.33 -6.74
N ALA A 10 -7.84 -2.33 -7.85
CA ALA A 10 -8.93 -3.27 -8.07
C ALA A 10 -8.44 -4.73 -8.08
N ASP A 11 -7.32 -4.99 -8.77
CA ASP A 11 -6.67 -6.30 -8.85
C ASP A 11 -6.19 -6.81 -7.48
N LYS A 12 -5.73 -5.90 -6.62
CA LYS A 12 -5.37 -6.24 -5.23
C LYS A 12 -6.56 -6.61 -4.37
N ALA A 13 -7.67 -5.91 -4.57
CA ALA A 13 -8.84 -6.02 -3.70
C ALA A 13 -9.76 -7.20 -4.05
N VAL A 14 -9.78 -7.67 -5.30
CA VAL A 14 -10.70 -8.72 -5.77
C VAL A 14 -10.58 -10.02 -4.98
N ILE A 15 -9.37 -10.42 -4.60
CA ILE A 15 -9.15 -11.67 -3.86
C ILE A 15 -9.89 -11.70 -2.52
N GLY A 16 -9.99 -10.54 -1.83
CA GLY A 16 -10.65 -10.45 -0.53
C GLY A 16 -12.18 -10.59 -0.59
N ILE A 17 -12.82 -10.03 -1.63
CA ILE A 17 -14.28 -10.18 -1.82
C ILE A 17 -14.64 -11.54 -2.40
N ALA A 18 -13.71 -12.19 -3.10
CA ALA A 18 -13.84 -13.56 -3.62
C ALA A 18 -13.42 -14.64 -2.61
N ALA A 19 -12.95 -14.27 -1.42
CA ALA A 19 -12.34 -15.19 -0.45
C ALA A 19 -13.27 -16.37 -0.10
N VAL A 20 -14.51 -16.10 0.24
CA VAL A 20 -15.46 -17.16 0.63
C VAL A 20 -15.84 -18.05 -0.54
N PRO A 21 -16.24 -17.53 -1.71
CA PRO A 21 -16.48 -18.37 -2.89
C PRO A 21 -15.29 -19.23 -3.30
N ILE A 22 -14.07 -18.68 -3.32
CA ILE A 22 -12.84 -19.43 -3.65
C ILE A 22 -12.61 -20.56 -2.66
N MET A 23 -12.67 -20.29 -1.35
CA MET A 23 -12.48 -21.31 -0.32
C MET A 23 -13.54 -22.42 -0.40
N GLN A 24 -14.78 -22.08 -0.72
CA GLN A 24 -15.88 -23.06 -0.85
C GLN A 24 -15.72 -23.94 -2.09
N GLU A 25 -15.44 -23.35 -3.25
CA GLU A 25 -15.31 -24.09 -4.50
C GLU A 25 -14.08 -24.99 -4.53
N LEU A 26 -12.93 -24.48 -4.06
CA LEU A 26 -11.67 -25.22 -4.08
C LEU A 26 -11.42 -26.05 -2.81
N GLN A 27 -12.40 -26.08 -1.88
CA GLN A 27 -12.31 -26.77 -0.59
C GLN A 27 -11.05 -26.39 0.21
N LEU A 28 -10.67 -25.10 0.17
CA LEU A 28 -9.48 -24.61 0.83
C LEU A 28 -9.73 -24.26 2.30
N GLY A 29 -8.81 -24.68 3.16
CA GLY A 29 -8.74 -24.20 4.53
C GLY A 29 -8.31 -22.71 4.61
N PRO A 30 -8.60 -22.05 5.75
CA PRO A 30 -8.22 -20.64 5.94
C PRO A 30 -6.72 -20.38 5.77
N ARG A 31 -5.86 -21.28 6.25
CA ARG A 31 -4.41 -21.17 6.10
C ARG A 31 -3.96 -21.21 4.65
N GLN A 32 -4.54 -22.09 3.85
CA GLN A 32 -4.26 -22.19 2.42
C GLN A 32 -4.68 -20.91 1.69
N PHE A 33 -5.86 -20.37 2.00
CA PHE A 33 -6.30 -19.08 1.44
C PHE A 33 -5.37 -17.93 1.88
N GLY A 34 -4.95 -17.91 3.13
CA GLY A 34 -3.96 -16.95 3.64
C GLY A 34 -2.65 -17.00 2.85
N LEU A 35 -2.16 -18.20 2.49
CA LEU A 35 -0.99 -18.36 1.61
C LEU A 35 -1.24 -17.81 0.21
N LEU A 36 -2.41 -18.03 -0.38
CA LEU A 36 -2.78 -17.44 -1.69
C LEU A 36 -2.77 -15.91 -1.64
N ALA A 37 -3.35 -15.31 -0.61
CA ALA A 37 -3.37 -13.87 -0.45
C ALA A 37 -1.96 -13.28 -0.23
N SER A 38 -1.13 -13.97 0.56
CA SER A 38 0.26 -13.59 0.82
C SER A 38 1.16 -13.75 -0.40
N SER A 39 0.90 -14.72 -1.28
CA SER A 39 1.74 -15.04 -2.44
C SER A 39 1.91 -13.86 -3.40
N PHE A 40 0.94 -12.95 -3.46
CA PHE A 40 1.03 -11.71 -4.21
C PHE A 40 2.25 -10.86 -3.81
N PHE A 41 2.55 -10.78 -2.52
CA PHE A 41 3.63 -9.95 -2.00
C PHE A 41 5.03 -10.58 -2.15
N LEU A 42 5.12 -11.85 -2.53
CA LEU A 42 6.38 -12.59 -2.62
C LEU A 42 7.39 -11.91 -3.56
N LEU A 43 6.97 -11.55 -4.76
CA LEU A 43 7.83 -10.87 -5.72
C LEU A 43 7.55 -9.36 -5.84
N PHE A 44 6.54 -8.83 -5.15
CA PHE A 44 6.13 -7.43 -5.24
C PHE A 44 7.29 -6.47 -4.92
N SER A 45 7.94 -6.64 -3.78
CA SER A 45 9.04 -5.77 -3.36
C SER A 45 10.30 -5.96 -4.20
N LEU A 46 10.61 -7.21 -4.56
CA LEU A 46 11.77 -7.53 -5.38
C LEU A 46 11.65 -6.90 -6.77
N SER A 47 10.48 -7.04 -7.40
CA SER A 47 10.23 -6.46 -8.74
C SER A 47 10.27 -4.93 -8.72
N ALA A 48 9.78 -4.30 -7.65
CA ALA A 48 9.86 -2.85 -7.49
C ALA A 48 11.32 -2.36 -7.49
N ILE A 49 12.19 -3.06 -6.77
CA ILE A 49 13.62 -2.74 -6.71
C ILE A 49 14.28 -2.95 -8.09
N VAL A 50 14.10 -4.13 -8.69
CA VAL A 50 14.69 -4.49 -9.99
C VAL A 50 14.25 -3.52 -11.08
N THR A 51 12.95 -3.25 -11.16
CA THR A 51 12.41 -2.33 -12.18
C THR A 51 12.88 -0.89 -11.96
N GLY A 52 13.12 -0.47 -10.71
CA GLY A 52 13.68 0.83 -10.40
C GLY A 52 15.06 1.08 -11.06
N PHE A 53 15.88 0.02 -11.22
CA PHE A 53 17.14 0.12 -11.97
C PHE A 53 16.94 0.07 -13.49
N ILE A 54 15.93 -0.67 -13.97
CA ILE A 54 15.66 -0.85 -15.40
C ILE A 54 15.00 0.40 -15.99
N VAL A 55 14.05 1.02 -15.29
CA VAL A 55 13.23 2.12 -15.79
C VAL A 55 14.03 3.39 -16.12
N ASN A 56 15.22 3.54 -15.55
CA ASN A 56 16.14 4.62 -15.88
C ASN A 56 16.85 4.42 -17.23
N ARG A 57 16.79 3.20 -17.79
CA ARG A 57 17.46 2.83 -19.06
C ARG A 57 16.47 2.53 -20.19
N VAL A 58 15.19 2.42 -19.87
CA VAL A 58 14.11 2.08 -20.80
C VAL A 58 13.05 3.18 -20.75
N GLU A 59 12.42 3.48 -21.88
CA GLU A 59 11.29 4.40 -21.90
C GLU A 59 10.17 3.90 -20.99
N THR A 60 9.63 4.79 -20.16
CA THR A 60 8.54 4.46 -19.24
C THR A 60 7.28 3.97 -19.95
N ARG A 61 7.09 4.38 -21.22
CA ARG A 61 6.02 3.91 -22.07
C ARG A 61 6.00 2.38 -22.19
N TRP A 62 7.14 1.76 -22.47
CA TRP A 62 7.25 0.31 -22.62
C TRP A 62 7.16 -0.44 -21.31
N ALA A 63 7.75 0.11 -20.24
CA ALA A 63 7.62 -0.47 -18.90
C ALA A 63 6.16 -0.55 -18.46
N LEU A 64 5.37 0.52 -18.62
CA LEU A 64 3.96 0.58 -18.28
C LEU A 64 3.12 -0.36 -19.17
N LEU A 65 3.47 -0.48 -20.48
CA LEU A 65 2.80 -1.41 -21.39
C LEU A 65 2.96 -2.86 -20.94
N VAL A 66 4.21 -3.27 -20.64
CA VAL A 66 4.51 -4.64 -20.18
C VAL A 66 3.79 -4.93 -18.86
N MET A 67 3.79 -3.99 -17.93
CA MET A 67 3.08 -4.15 -16.65
C MET A 67 1.58 -4.34 -16.87
N GLY A 68 0.93 -3.47 -17.65
CA GLY A 68 -0.50 -3.57 -17.97
C GLY A 68 -0.85 -4.88 -18.68
N LEU A 69 0.02 -5.35 -19.58
CA LEU A 69 -0.17 -6.63 -20.27
C LEU A 69 -0.05 -7.82 -19.30
N VAL A 70 0.97 -7.82 -18.43
CA VAL A 70 1.13 -8.86 -17.40
C VAL A 70 -0.11 -8.93 -16.52
N TRP A 71 -0.60 -7.78 -15.99
CA TRP A 71 -1.79 -7.77 -15.13
C TRP A 71 -3.01 -8.34 -15.84
N ALA A 72 -3.24 -7.94 -17.08
CA ALA A 72 -4.36 -8.42 -17.85
C ALA A 72 -4.28 -9.94 -18.08
N LEU A 73 -3.13 -10.44 -18.52
CA LEU A 73 -2.96 -11.85 -18.90
C LEU A 73 -3.06 -12.80 -17.71
N VAL A 74 -2.53 -12.43 -16.54
CA VAL A 74 -2.57 -13.29 -15.35
C VAL A 74 -3.95 -13.44 -14.72
N GLN A 75 -4.95 -12.64 -15.15
CA GLN A 75 -6.34 -12.78 -14.70
C GLN A 75 -7.10 -13.88 -15.46
N PHE A 76 -6.78 -14.12 -16.73
CA PHE A 76 -7.53 -15.06 -17.56
C PHE A 76 -7.47 -16.52 -17.14
N PRO A 77 -6.38 -17.04 -16.58
CA PRO A 77 -6.37 -18.41 -16.04
C PRO A 77 -7.44 -18.66 -14.95
N MET A 78 -7.96 -17.58 -14.33
CA MET A 78 -9.05 -17.68 -13.33
C MET A 78 -10.41 -17.97 -13.97
N LEU A 79 -10.60 -17.76 -15.27
CA LEU A 79 -11.86 -18.04 -15.99
C LEU A 79 -12.10 -19.53 -16.22
N GLY A 80 -11.05 -20.35 -16.17
CA GLY A 80 -11.14 -21.79 -16.30
C GLY A 80 -11.24 -22.53 -14.97
N SER A 81 -10.92 -23.81 -14.97
CA SER A 81 -10.80 -24.62 -13.75
C SER A 81 -9.54 -24.24 -12.97
N ALA A 82 -9.60 -23.12 -12.24
CA ALA A 82 -8.48 -22.61 -11.47
C ALA A 82 -8.33 -23.40 -10.15
N GLY A 83 -7.23 -24.11 -9.98
CA GLY A 83 -6.85 -24.73 -8.71
C GLY A 83 -5.94 -23.82 -7.87
N PHE A 84 -5.57 -24.28 -6.68
CA PHE A 84 -4.66 -23.56 -5.77
C PHE A 84 -3.38 -23.09 -6.46
N ALA A 85 -2.70 -23.98 -7.21
CA ALA A 85 -1.45 -23.64 -7.89
C ALA A 85 -1.64 -22.56 -8.96
N THR A 86 -2.72 -22.61 -9.74
CA THR A 86 -3.05 -21.62 -10.76
C THR A 86 -3.23 -20.24 -10.13
N ILE A 87 -4.01 -20.15 -9.04
CA ILE A 87 -4.22 -18.88 -8.33
C ILE A 87 -2.90 -18.40 -7.75
N ALA A 88 -2.12 -19.26 -7.09
CA ALA A 88 -0.85 -18.88 -6.47
C ALA A 88 0.16 -18.32 -7.50
N VAL A 89 0.35 -19.00 -8.63
CA VAL A 89 1.25 -18.55 -9.71
C VAL A 89 0.77 -17.23 -10.30
N SER A 90 -0.53 -17.10 -10.58
CA SER A 90 -1.11 -15.85 -11.09
C SER A 90 -0.94 -14.71 -10.08
N ARG A 91 -1.13 -14.94 -8.78
CA ARG A 91 -0.93 -13.93 -7.73
C ARG A 91 0.54 -13.51 -7.61
N ILE A 92 1.49 -14.45 -7.69
CA ILE A 92 2.93 -14.14 -7.68
C ILE A 92 3.31 -13.32 -8.91
N ALA A 93 2.84 -13.72 -10.09
CA ALA A 93 3.11 -13.00 -11.34
C ALA A 93 2.46 -11.61 -11.35
N LEU A 94 1.22 -11.50 -10.84
CA LEU A 94 0.55 -10.22 -10.66
C LEU A 94 1.35 -9.31 -9.72
N GLY A 95 1.81 -9.82 -8.57
CA GLY A 95 2.63 -9.08 -7.63
C GLY A 95 3.94 -8.59 -8.25
N ALA A 96 4.59 -9.43 -9.05
CA ALA A 96 5.79 -9.04 -9.79
C ALA A 96 5.53 -7.91 -10.80
N GLY A 97 4.39 -7.94 -11.49
CA GLY A 97 3.98 -6.89 -12.42
C GLY A 97 3.55 -5.60 -11.74
N GLU A 98 3.01 -5.68 -10.52
CA GLU A 98 2.43 -4.53 -9.81
C GLU A 98 3.40 -3.81 -8.86
N GLY A 99 4.44 -4.50 -8.39
CA GLY A 99 5.40 -3.90 -7.47
C GLY A 99 5.94 -2.53 -7.89
N PRO A 100 6.38 -2.36 -9.13
CA PRO A 100 6.91 -1.08 -9.63
C PRO A 100 5.85 -0.08 -10.09
N ALA A 101 4.54 -0.41 -10.05
CA ALA A 101 3.47 0.35 -10.69
C ALA A 101 3.47 1.83 -10.30
N TYR A 102 3.45 2.13 -9.03
CA TYR A 102 3.35 3.50 -8.55
C TYR A 102 4.60 4.35 -8.89
N PRO A 103 5.83 3.90 -8.57
CA PRO A 103 7.03 4.67 -8.93
C PRO A 103 7.20 4.85 -10.43
N VAL A 104 6.88 3.86 -11.26
CA VAL A 104 6.98 3.98 -12.72
C VAL A 104 5.91 4.92 -13.27
N ALA A 105 4.68 4.87 -12.76
CA ALA A 105 3.63 5.80 -13.13
C ALA A 105 4.01 7.25 -12.81
N LEU A 106 4.59 7.51 -11.62
CA LEU A 106 5.06 8.84 -11.25
C LEU A 106 6.26 9.27 -12.10
N HIS A 107 7.21 8.37 -12.36
CA HIS A 107 8.35 8.68 -13.23
C HIS A 107 7.88 9.08 -14.64
N SER A 108 6.88 8.38 -15.20
CA SER A 108 6.26 8.76 -16.48
C SER A 108 5.63 10.15 -16.43
N VAL A 109 4.86 10.46 -15.38
CA VAL A 109 4.20 11.76 -15.20
C VAL A 109 5.22 12.89 -15.07
N TYR A 110 6.32 12.69 -14.34
CA TYR A 110 7.35 13.71 -14.12
C TYR A 110 8.12 14.10 -15.39
N LYS A 111 8.04 13.31 -16.45
CA LYS A 111 8.57 13.67 -17.77
C LYS A 111 7.68 14.66 -18.54
N TRP A 112 6.45 14.92 -18.06
CA TRP A 112 5.51 15.88 -18.66
C TRP A 112 5.43 17.19 -17.88
N PHE A 113 5.76 17.18 -16.58
CA PHE A 113 5.59 18.33 -15.70
C PHE A 113 6.92 18.75 -15.08
N PRO A 114 7.27 20.07 -15.16
CA PRO A 114 8.40 20.61 -14.43
C PRO A 114 8.19 20.47 -12.92
N ASN A 115 9.27 20.56 -12.16
CA ASN A 115 9.29 20.23 -10.73
C ASN A 115 8.21 20.98 -9.91
N GLU A 116 7.96 22.22 -10.24
CA GLU A 116 7.03 23.15 -9.57
C GLU A 116 5.57 22.72 -9.75
N LEU A 117 5.26 22.00 -10.85
CA LEU A 117 3.89 21.60 -11.23
C LEU A 117 3.60 20.12 -10.95
N ARG A 118 4.50 19.36 -10.32
CA ARG A 118 4.35 17.90 -10.11
C ARG A 118 3.36 17.53 -9.03
N SER A 119 3.07 18.41 -8.07
CA SER A 119 2.26 18.07 -6.89
C SER A 119 0.84 17.63 -7.24
N LEU A 120 0.13 18.36 -8.11
CA LEU A 120 -1.24 18.02 -8.49
C LEU A 120 -1.34 16.72 -9.31
N PRO A 121 -0.55 16.52 -10.39
CA PRO A 121 -0.53 15.25 -11.10
C PRO A 121 -0.18 14.04 -10.20
N THR A 122 0.77 14.20 -9.29
CA THR A 122 1.11 13.16 -8.31
C THR A 122 -0.08 12.80 -7.42
N ALA A 123 -0.79 13.81 -6.91
CA ALA A 123 -1.97 13.61 -6.09
C ALA A 123 -3.08 12.88 -6.86
N ILE A 124 -3.33 13.26 -8.12
CA ILE A 124 -4.34 12.61 -8.97
C ILE A 124 -3.98 11.13 -9.19
N VAL A 125 -2.73 10.82 -9.50
CA VAL A 125 -2.28 9.43 -9.69
C VAL A 125 -2.43 8.62 -8.39
N ALA A 126 -2.04 9.19 -7.26
CA ALA A 126 -2.15 8.53 -5.97
C ALA A 126 -3.62 8.24 -5.58
N GLN A 127 -4.55 9.15 -5.89
CA GLN A 127 -5.97 8.94 -5.61
C GLN A 127 -6.60 7.81 -6.44
N GLY A 128 -5.98 7.43 -7.56
CA GLY A 128 -6.41 6.24 -8.34
C GLY A 128 -6.50 4.98 -7.48
N ALA A 129 -5.65 4.86 -6.46
CA ALA A 129 -5.66 3.73 -5.53
C ALA A 129 -6.93 3.66 -4.67
N GLY A 130 -7.26 4.73 -3.96
CA GLY A 130 -8.44 4.80 -3.09
C GLY A 130 -9.74 4.72 -3.87
N VAL A 131 -9.85 5.51 -4.94
CA VAL A 131 -11.01 5.50 -5.85
C VAL A 131 -11.16 4.13 -6.52
N GLY A 132 -10.03 3.48 -6.89
CA GLY A 132 -10.01 2.14 -7.46
C GLY A 132 -10.70 1.11 -6.56
N ILE A 133 -10.32 1.04 -5.29
CA ILE A 133 -10.97 0.14 -4.33
C ILE A 133 -12.44 0.52 -4.15
N MET A 134 -12.73 1.80 -3.98
CA MET A 134 -14.09 2.29 -3.70
C MET A 134 -15.07 1.97 -4.83
N VAL A 135 -14.63 2.05 -6.09
CA VAL A 135 -15.46 1.75 -7.27
C VAL A 135 -15.44 0.27 -7.60
N ALA A 136 -14.26 -0.36 -7.54
CA ALA A 136 -14.11 -1.75 -7.98
C ALA A 136 -14.82 -2.73 -7.04
N LEU A 137 -14.76 -2.53 -5.71
CA LEU A 137 -15.35 -3.51 -4.79
C LEU A 137 -16.87 -3.70 -4.98
N PRO A 138 -17.72 -2.64 -5.07
CA PRO A 138 -19.14 -2.82 -5.36
C PRO A 138 -19.40 -3.48 -6.72
N LEU A 139 -18.67 -3.04 -7.76
CA LEU A 139 -18.83 -3.55 -9.12
C LEU A 139 -18.45 -5.03 -9.22
N LEU A 140 -17.26 -5.38 -8.75
CA LEU A 140 -16.77 -6.76 -8.80
C LEU A 140 -17.58 -7.68 -7.90
N ASN A 141 -18.03 -7.20 -6.74
CA ASN A 141 -18.93 -7.97 -5.88
C ASN A 141 -20.28 -8.24 -6.56
N TRP A 142 -20.83 -7.26 -7.27
CA TRP A 142 -22.03 -7.46 -8.09
C TRP A 142 -21.81 -8.56 -9.14
N VAL A 143 -20.67 -8.56 -9.82
CA VAL A 143 -20.28 -9.62 -10.77
C VAL A 143 -20.20 -10.98 -10.08
N ILE A 144 -19.59 -11.06 -8.89
CA ILE A 144 -19.47 -12.30 -8.11
C ILE A 144 -20.85 -12.85 -7.76
N VAL A 145 -21.75 -12.00 -7.27
CA VAL A 145 -23.11 -12.40 -6.86
C VAL A 145 -23.96 -12.83 -8.06
N ARG A 146 -23.83 -12.13 -9.19
CA ARG A 146 -24.69 -12.37 -10.36
C ARG A 146 -24.21 -13.53 -11.23
N TYR A 147 -22.90 -13.73 -11.30
CA TYR A 147 -22.27 -14.74 -12.16
C TYR A 147 -21.39 -15.70 -11.34
N SER A 148 -20.12 -15.33 -11.11
CA SER A 148 -19.18 -16.07 -10.26
C SER A 148 -17.93 -15.23 -9.95
N TRP A 149 -17.12 -15.69 -9.00
CA TRP A 149 -15.82 -15.05 -8.72
C TRP A 149 -14.85 -15.13 -9.91
N HIS A 150 -14.94 -16.15 -10.75
CA HIS A 150 -14.15 -16.27 -11.98
C HIS A 150 -14.34 -15.07 -12.91
N TRP A 151 -15.58 -14.65 -13.12
CA TRP A 151 -15.91 -13.51 -13.96
C TRP A 151 -15.41 -12.17 -13.39
N ALA A 152 -15.27 -12.04 -12.08
CA ALA A 152 -14.68 -10.84 -11.50
C ALA A 152 -13.21 -10.66 -11.93
N PHE A 153 -12.44 -11.75 -11.97
CA PHE A 153 -11.09 -11.75 -12.54
C PHE A 153 -11.11 -11.51 -14.06
N GLY A 154 -12.04 -12.12 -14.78
CA GLY A 154 -12.21 -11.87 -16.23
C GLY A 154 -12.48 -10.41 -16.55
N VAL A 155 -13.35 -9.73 -15.81
CA VAL A 155 -13.61 -8.29 -15.96
C VAL A 155 -12.34 -7.46 -15.76
N LEU A 156 -11.53 -7.79 -14.77
CA LEU A 156 -10.25 -7.13 -14.54
C LEU A 156 -9.25 -7.40 -15.67
N GLY A 157 -9.18 -8.63 -16.15
CA GLY A 157 -8.37 -8.98 -17.31
C GLY A 157 -8.75 -8.17 -18.55
N VAL A 158 -10.06 -8.06 -18.87
CA VAL A 158 -10.57 -7.24 -19.98
C VAL A 158 -10.27 -5.75 -19.76
N ALA A 159 -10.50 -5.23 -18.56
CA ALA A 159 -10.19 -3.83 -18.22
C ALA A 159 -8.69 -3.53 -18.39
N GLY A 160 -7.81 -4.46 -17.97
CA GLY A 160 -6.37 -4.37 -18.17
C GLY A 160 -5.97 -4.38 -19.64
N LEU A 161 -6.57 -5.26 -20.47
CA LEU A 161 -6.34 -5.29 -21.93
C LEU A 161 -6.79 -3.99 -22.61
N LEU A 162 -7.98 -3.48 -22.24
CA LEU A 162 -8.48 -2.22 -22.78
C LEU A 162 -7.56 -1.06 -22.43
N TRP A 163 -7.10 -1.00 -21.18
CA TRP A 163 -6.12 0.00 -20.76
C TRP A 163 -4.80 -0.15 -21.55
N THR A 164 -4.30 -1.38 -21.70
CA THR A 164 -3.06 -1.68 -22.41
C THR A 164 -3.15 -1.30 -23.88
N ALA A 165 -4.27 -1.59 -24.55
CA ALA A 165 -4.52 -1.20 -25.92
C ALA A 165 -4.60 0.33 -26.08
N ALA A 166 -5.33 1.01 -25.18
CA ALA A 166 -5.38 2.46 -25.15
C ALA A 166 -3.99 3.07 -24.90
N TRP A 167 -3.20 2.47 -24.00
CA TRP A 167 -1.84 2.93 -23.70
C TRP A 167 -0.89 2.72 -24.89
N LEU A 168 -1.01 1.62 -25.62
CA LEU A 168 -0.25 1.36 -26.84
C LEU A 168 -0.52 2.43 -27.91
N ALA A 169 -1.78 2.84 -28.04
CA ALA A 169 -2.19 3.83 -29.03
C ALA A 169 -1.86 5.28 -28.62
N LEU A 170 -2.06 5.64 -27.36
CA LEU A 170 -2.00 7.02 -26.87
C LEU A 170 -0.76 7.32 -26.03
N GLY A 171 -0.13 6.28 -25.44
CA GLY A 171 1.01 6.44 -24.55
C GLY A 171 2.22 7.01 -25.27
N ARG A 172 2.80 8.07 -24.68
CA ARG A 172 3.98 8.76 -25.24
C ARG A 172 4.94 9.07 -24.11
N GLU A 173 6.22 9.17 -24.46
CA GLU A 173 7.25 9.66 -23.55
C GLU A 173 7.16 11.19 -23.45
N GLY A 174 7.33 11.72 -22.24
CA GLY A 174 7.24 13.17 -22.03
C GLY A 174 8.46 13.93 -22.53
N PRO A 175 8.29 15.23 -22.91
CA PRO A 175 9.36 16.04 -23.52
C PRO A 175 10.55 16.33 -22.57
N LEU A 176 10.34 16.19 -21.25
CA LEU A 176 11.39 16.43 -20.24
C LEU A 176 12.27 15.20 -19.97
N SER A 177 12.15 14.14 -20.76
CA SER A 177 12.92 12.89 -20.59
C SER A 177 14.42 13.04 -20.88
N ALA A 178 14.82 14.06 -21.65
CA ALA A 178 16.21 14.28 -22.09
C ALA A 178 17.05 15.14 -21.13
N ALA A 179 16.51 15.64 -20.03
CA ALA A 179 17.30 16.45 -19.10
C ALA A 179 18.24 15.55 -18.27
N PRO A 180 19.59 15.76 -18.34
CA PRO A 180 20.52 15.04 -17.48
C PRO A 180 20.16 15.35 -16.02
N GLN A 181 19.87 14.32 -15.24
CA GLN A 181 19.77 14.50 -13.79
C GLN A 181 21.19 14.87 -13.29
N SER A 182 21.37 16.12 -12.90
CA SER A 182 22.60 16.60 -12.30
C SER A 182 22.91 15.75 -11.06
N THR A 183 23.94 14.93 -11.18
CA THR A 183 24.55 14.18 -10.07
C THR A 183 25.52 15.06 -9.27
N ALA A 184 25.54 16.38 -9.52
CA ALA A 184 26.41 17.33 -8.86
C ALA A 184 25.89 17.68 -7.44
N GLY A 185 26.34 16.92 -6.49
CA GLY A 185 26.15 17.19 -5.06
C GLY A 185 26.84 16.09 -4.26
N GLY A 186 28.04 16.35 -3.77
CA GLY A 186 28.90 15.41 -3.07
C GLY A 186 28.19 14.62 -2.00
N ASP A 187 28.22 13.33 -2.16
CA ASP A 187 27.50 12.32 -1.40
C ASP A 187 28.19 12.07 -0.05
N ARG A 188 28.03 13.00 0.89
CA ARG A 188 28.78 13.03 2.17
C ARG A 188 28.18 12.13 3.26
N VAL A 189 26.96 11.62 3.11
CA VAL A 189 26.32 10.75 4.12
C VAL A 189 26.29 9.30 3.65
N ALA A 190 26.99 8.40 4.33
CA ALA A 190 27.03 6.97 3.98
C ALA A 190 25.63 6.31 4.08
N TYR A 191 25.31 5.39 3.15
CA TYR A 191 24.06 4.62 3.20
C TYR A 191 23.82 3.95 4.54
N ALA A 192 24.87 3.38 5.15
CA ALA A 192 24.76 2.72 6.45
C ALA A 192 24.21 3.64 7.56
N ARG A 193 24.61 4.91 7.59
CA ARG A 193 24.07 5.89 8.53
C ARG A 193 22.62 6.20 8.31
N LEU A 194 22.18 6.27 7.06
CA LEU A 194 20.79 6.51 6.70
C LEU A 194 19.93 5.30 7.05
N LEU A 195 20.36 4.09 6.69
CA LEU A 195 19.65 2.84 6.95
C LEU A 195 19.52 2.54 8.46
N LEU A 196 20.48 2.97 9.26
CA LEU A 196 20.48 2.83 10.73
C LEU A 196 19.89 4.03 11.47
N SER A 197 19.36 5.03 10.75
CA SER A 197 18.69 6.18 11.39
C SER A 197 17.44 5.74 12.13
N PRO A 198 17.33 6.01 13.45
CA PRO A 198 16.14 5.68 14.22
C PRO A 198 14.86 6.26 13.66
N THR A 199 14.92 7.46 13.06
CA THR A 199 13.78 8.12 12.42
C THR A 199 13.34 7.39 11.15
N ILE A 200 14.27 6.97 10.29
CA ILE A 200 13.96 6.21 9.08
C ILE A 200 13.38 4.84 9.44
N LEU A 201 14.04 4.11 10.34
CA LEU A 201 13.57 2.81 10.81
C LEU A 201 12.17 2.89 11.44
N ALA A 202 11.90 3.95 12.22
CA ALA A 202 10.59 4.17 12.82
C ALA A 202 9.51 4.51 11.79
N CYS A 203 9.83 5.26 10.72
CA CYS A 203 8.91 5.49 9.60
C CYS A 203 8.58 4.17 8.90
N TRP A 204 9.57 3.31 8.67
CA TRP A 204 9.37 2.01 8.05
C TRP A 204 8.58 1.04 8.94
N CYS A 205 8.86 1.04 10.24
CA CYS A 205 8.12 0.27 11.23
C CYS A 205 6.64 0.71 11.28
N ALA A 206 6.37 2.01 11.34
CA ALA A 206 5.00 2.52 11.31
C ALA A 206 4.30 2.19 9.99
N GLY A 207 5.01 2.27 8.85
CA GLY A 207 4.52 1.83 7.54
C GLY A 207 4.20 0.34 7.50
N PHE A 208 5.04 -0.52 8.10
CA PHE A 208 4.80 -1.95 8.24
C PHE A 208 3.54 -2.23 9.05
N GLY A 209 3.34 -1.55 10.19
CA GLY A 209 2.12 -1.68 10.99
C GLY A 209 0.86 -1.30 10.21
N ALA A 210 0.86 -0.16 9.52
CA ALA A 210 -0.26 0.26 8.69
C ALA A 210 -0.55 -0.74 7.55
N GLN A 211 0.51 -1.27 6.91
CA GLN A 211 0.39 -2.25 5.83
C GLN A 211 -0.16 -3.59 6.32
N TRP A 212 0.09 -3.97 7.58
CA TRP A 212 -0.51 -5.17 8.18
C TRP A 212 -2.04 -5.06 8.16
N GLY A 213 -2.59 -3.95 8.66
CA GLY A 213 -4.04 -3.70 8.65
C GLY A 213 -4.63 -3.61 7.24
N LEU A 214 -3.97 -2.90 6.32
CA LEU A 214 -4.41 -2.80 4.92
C LEU A 214 -4.42 -4.17 4.23
N SER A 215 -3.40 -5.00 4.45
CA SER A 215 -3.32 -6.34 3.84
C SER A 215 -4.43 -7.25 4.33
N LEU A 216 -4.80 -7.18 5.62
CA LEU A 216 -5.96 -7.91 6.14
C LEU A 216 -7.28 -7.38 5.57
N ALA A 217 -7.41 -6.07 5.39
CA ALA A 217 -8.61 -5.50 4.76
C ALA A 217 -8.74 -5.96 3.30
N LEU A 218 -7.63 -5.99 2.55
CA LEU A 218 -7.64 -6.42 1.15
C LEU A 218 -7.85 -7.93 0.97
N SER A 219 -7.56 -8.75 1.98
CA SER A 219 -7.63 -10.22 1.87
C SER A 219 -8.75 -10.86 2.68
N TRP A 220 -9.00 -10.39 3.89
CA TRP A 220 -9.85 -11.07 4.85
C TRP A 220 -11.11 -10.31 5.26
N LEU A 221 -11.23 -8.99 4.93
CA LEU A 221 -12.38 -8.20 5.34
C LEU A 221 -13.70 -8.79 4.79
N GLY A 222 -13.73 -9.21 3.53
CA GLY A 222 -14.90 -9.86 2.93
C GLY A 222 -15.31 -11.12 3.69
N ALA A 223 -14.35 -12.00 3.99
CA ALA A 223 -14.59 -13.22 4.75
C ALA A 223 -15.03 -12.93 6.21
N PHE A 224 -14.47 -11.89 6.85
CA PHE A 224 -14.90 -11.44 8.17
C PHE A 224 -16.34 -10.98 8.18
N LEU A 225 -16.73 -10.17 7.18
CA LEU A 225 -18.13 -9.70 7.07
C LEU A 225 -19.12 -10.86 6.90
N ILE A 226 -18.77 -11.89 6.12
CA ILE A 226 -19.64 -13.06 5.90
C ILE A 226 -19.57 -14.04 7.08
N LYS A 227 -18.39 -14.64 7.29
CA LYS A 227 -18.23 -15.77 8.23
C LYS A 227 -18.10 -15.32 9.68
N GLY A 228 -17.61 -14.10 9.92
CA GLY A 228 -17.47 -13.52 11.25
C GLY A 228 -18.76 -12.81 11.72
N LEU A 229 -19.34 -11.98 10.86
CA LEU A 229 -20.49 -11.15 11.23
C LEU A 229 -21.83 -11.66 10.67
N GLY A 230 -21.85 -12.71 9.85
CA GLY A 230 -23.08 -13.31 9.31
C GLY A 230 -23.77 -12.46 8.22
N LEU A 231 -23.04 -11.54 7.59
CA LEU A 231 -23.60 -10.69 6.54
C LEU A 231 -23.67 -11.43 5.20
N SER A 232 -24.57 -10.99 4.32
CA SER A 232 -24.71 -11.57 2.98
C SER A 232 -23.59 -11.12 2.04
N GLN A 233 -23.26 -11.97 1.06
CA GLN A 233 -22.29 -11.60 -0.02
C GLN A 233 -22.67 -10.28 -0.70
N GLY A 234 -23.97 -9.99 -0.87
CA GLY A 234 -24.43 -8.76 -1.53
C GLY A 234 -23.99 -7.46 -0.84
N SER A 235 -23.82 -7.46 0.48
CA SER A 235 -23.46 -6.27 1.26
C SER A 235 -21.95 -5.97 1.27
N ILE A 236 -21.09 -6.93 0.88
CA ILE A 236 -19.65 -6.82 1.04
C ILE A 236 -19.04 -5.74 0.16
N GLY A 237 -19.53 -5.57 -1.05
CA GLY A 237 -18.99 -4.59 -1.98
C GLY A 237 -19.02 -3.17 -1.41
N LEU A 238 -20.14 -2.77 -0.83
CA LEU A 238 -20.29 -1.45 -0.22
C LEU A 238 -19.56 -1.35 1.12
N LEU A 239 -19.74 -2.31 2.02
CA LEU A 239 -19.11 -2.27 3.34
C LEU A 239 -17.60 -2.43 3.28
N GLY A 240 -17.08 -3.24 2.35
CA GLY A 240 -15.65 -3.39 2.10
C GLY A 240 -15.00 -2.14 1.48
N ALA A 241 -15.78 -1.30 0.80
CA ALA A 241 -15.30 -0.04 0.25
C ALA A 241 -15.19 1.09 1.29
N LEU A 242 -15.88 1.01 2.42
CA LEU A 242 -15.89 2.05 3.47
C LEU A 242 -14.48 2.43 3.96
N PRO A 243 -13.58 1.49 4.30
CA PRO A 243 -12.23 1.83 4.74
C PRO A 243 -11.45 2.62 3.68
N ALA A 244 -11.60 2.29 2.39
CA ALA A 244 -10.92 2.99 1.31
C ALA A 244 -11.47 4.41 1.13
N GLY A 245 -12.79 4.59 1.17
CA GLY A 245 -13.42 5.91 1.12
C GLY A 245 -13.01 6.79 2.30
N ALA A 246 -13.00 6.25 3.51
CA ALA A 246 -12.54 6.94 4.70
C ALA A 246 -11.05 7.29 4.63
N ALA A 247 -10.21 6.40 4.06
CA ALA A 247 -8.78 6.65 3.90
C ALA A 247 -8.50 7.85 2.98
N VAL A 248 -9.28 8.05 1.91
CA VAL A 248 -9.16 9.24 1.04
C VAL A 248 -9.35 10.52 1.85
N VAL A 249 -10.38 10.57 2.69
CA VAL A 249 -10.67 11.75 3.54
C VAL A 249 -9.55 11.96 4.56
N VAL A 250 -9.09 10.88 5.21
CA VAL A 250 -8.02 10.95 6.23
C VAL A 250 -6.70 11.42 5.62
N VAL A 251 -6.32 10.89 4.46
CA VAL A 251 -5.05 11.26 3.81
C VAL A 251 -5.05 12.71 3.36
N ILE A 252 -6.15 13.17 2.75
CA ILE A 252 -6.27 14.58 2.32
C ILE A 252 -6.31 15.51 3.53
N GLY A 253 -7.21 15.25 4.48
CA GLY A 253 -7.38 16.09 5.67
C GLY A 253 -6.16 16.06 6.59
N GLY A 254 -5.55 14.90 6.80
CA GLY A 254 -4.34 14.75 7.61
C GLY A 254 -3.10 15.38 6.96
N GLY A 255 -2.97 15.27 5.64
CA GLY A 255 -1.93 15.96 4.87
C GLY A 255 -2.07 17.48 4.97
N TRP A 256 -3.29 18.01 4.81
CA TRP A 256 -3.58 19.43 5.01
C TRP A 256 -3.28 19.87 6.44
N LEU A 257 -3.72 19.10 7.45
CA LEU A 257 -3.44 19.40 8.86
C LEU A 257 -1.94 19.46 9.12
N SER A 258 -1.17 18.50 8.61
CA SER A 258 0.30 18.49 8.74
C SER A 258 0.93 19.74 8.15
N GLN A 259 0.49 20.18 6.97
CA GLN A 259 0.98 21.42 6.34
C GLN A 259 0.58 22.67 7.13
N LEU A 260 -0.66 22.73 7.63
CA LEU A 260 -1.14 23.83 8.46
C LEU A 260 -0.35 23.99 9.76
N LEU A 261 -0.04 22.87 10.42
CA LEU A 261 0.80 22.86 11.63
C LEU A 261 2.20 23.41 11.34
N LEU A 262 2.83 22.97 10.26
CA LEU A 262 4.15 23.47 9.83
C LEU A 262 4.12 24.97 9.49
N ALA A 263 3.09 25.42 8.78
CA ALA A 263 2.91 26.85 8.44
C ALA A 263 2.72 27.72 9.68
N ARG A 264 2.21 27.14 10.78
CA ARG A 264 2.09 27.82 12.09
C ARG A 264 3.35 27.72 12.94
N GLY A 265 4.46 27.22 12.41
CA GLY A 265 5.74 27.11 13.13
C GLY A 265 5.84 25.89 14.07
N VAL A 266 4.89 24.95 14.00
CA VAL A 266 4.97 23.71 14.79
C VAL A 266 6.08 22.84 14.19
N SER A 267 6.88 22.22 15.05
CA SER A 267 8.00 21.38 14.63
C SER A 267 7.58 20.19 13.75
N SER A 268 8.45 19.76 12.82
CA SER A 268 8.21 18.60 11.97
C SER A 268 8.01 17.31 12.80
N ARG A 269 8.62 17.24 13.97
CA ARG A 269 8.37 16.15 14.94
C ARG A 269 6.90 16.05 15.32
N VAL A 270 6.24 17.14 15.62
CA VAL A 270 4.81 17.14 16.01
C VAL A 270 3.94 16.99 14.76
N ALA A 271 4.16 17.85 13.77
CA ALA A 271 3.33 17.93 12.57
C ALA A 271 3.40 16.68 11.66
N ARG A 272 4.46 15.89 11.77
CA ARG A 272 4.70 14.67 10.96
C ARG A 272 4.94 13.46 11.85
N GLY A 273 5.95 13.51 12.74
CA GLY A 273 6.37 12.35 13.53
C GLY A 273 5.28 11.86 14.47
N ILE A 274 4.80 12.73 15.34
CA ILE A 274 3.74 12.38 16.32
C ILE A 274 2.43 12.12 15.59
N LEU A 275 2.03 12.97 14.66
CA LEU A 275 0.78 12.81 13.91
C LEU A 275 0.75 11.46 13.16
N GLY A 276 1.80 11.14 12.39
CA GLY A 276 1.87 9.88 11.63
C GLY A 276 1.89 8.64 12.51
N GLY A 277 2.73 8.64 13.56
CA GLY A 277 2.81 7.53 14.50
C GLY A 277 1.52 7.34 15.30
N ALA A 278 0.91 8.43 15.79
CA ALA A 278 -0.35 8.39 16.52
C ALA A 278 -1.51 7.86 15.65
N CYS A 279 -1.56 8.20 14.37
CA CYS A 279 -2.56 7.65 13.45
C CYS A 279 -2.46 6.12 13.35
N VAL A 280 -1.23 5.57 13.28
CA VAL A 280 -1.03 4.11 13.27
C VAL A 280 -1.41 3.50 14.62
N ALA A 281 -1.05 4.14 15.74
CA ALA A 281 -1.41 3.67 17.08
C ALA A 281 -2.93 3.68 17.32
N VAL A 282 -3.64 4.74 16.90
CA VAL A 282 -5.11 4.83 16.96
C VAL A 282 -5.77 3.74 16.13
N GLY A 283 -5.28 3.50 14.92
CA GLY A 283 -5.76 2.40 14.09
C GLY A 283 -5.53 1.03 14.75
N GLY A 284 -4.37 0.83 15.36
CA GLY A 284 -4.05 -0.38 16.12
C GLY A 284 -4.96 -0.57 17.33
N ALA A 285 -5.22 0.50 18.08
CA ALA A 285 -6.16 0.48 19.21
C ALA A 285 -7.59 0.13 18.74
N ALA A 286 -8.05 0.72 17.62
CA ALA A 286 -9.35 0.41 17.04
C ALA A 286 -9.47 -1.07 16.65
N MET A 287 -8.46 -1.64 16.00
CA MET A 287 -8.43 -3.07 15.65
C MET A 287 -8.39 -3.97 16.89
N ALA A 288 -7.63 -3.62 17.91
CA ALA A 288 -7.55 -4.39 19.16
C ALA A 288 -8.85 -4.34 19.97
N LEU A 289 -9.59 -3.22 19.92
CA LEU A 289 -10.86 -3.05 20.61
C LEU A 289 -12.06 -3.68 19.86
N MET A 290 -11.97 -3.84 18.53
CA MET A 290 -13.05 -4.33 17.69
C MET A 290 -13.68 -5.65 18.17
N PRO A 291 -12.92 -6.66 18.67
CA PRO A 291 -13.50 -7.90 19.18
C PRO A 291 -14.46 -7.72 20.37
N TYR A 292 -14.21 -6.72 21.20
CA TYR A 292 -14.89 -6.51 22.49
C TYR A 292 -16.13 -5.63 22.41
N VAL A 293 -16.34 -4.91 21.30
CA VAL A 293 -17.54 -4.07 21.14
C VAL A 293 -18.73 -4.90 20.64
N PRO A 294 -19.94 -4.65 21.18
CA PRO A 294 -21.14 -5.30 20.70
C PRO A 294 -21.65 -4.67 19.40
N GLY A 295 -22.35 -5.48 18.62
CA GLY A 295 -23.06 -5.03 17.42
C GLY A 295 -22.20 -4.89 16.17
N VAL A 296 -22.80 -5.22 15.04
CA VAL A 296 -22.15 -5.18 13.72
C VAL A 296 -21.71 -3.77 13.30
N PRO A 297 -22.53 -2.71 13.48
CA PRO A 297 -22.13 -1.36 13.06
C PRO A 297 -20.87 -0.86 13.77
N ALA A 298 -20.73 -1.12 15.08
CA ALA A 298 -19.58 -0.71 15.85
C ALA A 298 -18.29 -1.43 15.38
N LYS A 299 -18.40 -2.74 15.08
CA LYS A 299 -17.26 -3.52 14.52
C LYS A 299 -16.84 -3.00 13.15
N ILE A 300 -17.78 -2.66 12.27
CA ILE A 300 -17.50 -2.07 10.96
C ILE A 300 -16.85 -0.69 11.11
N ALA A 301 -17.34 0.15 12.02
CA ALA A 301 -16.77 1.46 12.28
C ALA A 301 -15.31 1.36 12.79
N LEU A 302 -15.03 0.50 13.77
CA LEU A 302 -13.69 0.29 14.29
C LEU A 302 -12.74 -0.31 13.23
N THR A 303 -13.21 -1.25 12.42
CA THR A 303 -12.41 -1.78 11.31
C THR A 303 -12.11 -0.70 10.28
N THR A 304 -13.09 0.16 9.97
CA THR A 304 -12.90 1.31 9.07
C THR A 304 -11.87 2.29 9.62
N ILE A 305 -11.95 2.66 10.90
CA ILE A 305 -10.96 3.51 11.58
C ILE A 305 -9.59 2.83 11.56
N GLY A 306 -9.54 1.53 11.87
CA GLY A 306 -8.31 0.74 11.93
C GLY A 306 -7.55 0.64 10.61
N VAL A 307 -8.23 0.77 9.48
CA VAL A 307 -7.59 0.78 8.15
C VAL A 307 -7.37 2.20 7.64
N ALA A 308 -8.37 3.08 7.78
CA ALA A 308 -8.35 4.40 7.18
C ALA A 308 -7.36 5.36 7.88
N VAL A 309 -7.38 5.41 9.21
CA VAL A 309 -6.55 6.37 9.95
C VAL A 309 -5.05 6.10 9.78
N PRO A 310 -4.55 4.87 9.83
CA PRO A 310 -3.15 4.56 9.59
C PRO A 310 -2.64 4.90 8.19
N SER A 311 -3.53 5.02 7.20
CA SER A 311 -3.14 5.30 5.82
C SER A 311 -2.38 6.63 5.65
N LEU A 312 -2.55 7.55 6.59
CA LEU A 312 -1.81 8.83 6.61
C LEU A 312 -0.29 8.63 6.68
N ILE A 313 0.19 7.55 7.29
CA ILE A 313 1.64 7.29 7.42
C ILE A 313 2.32 7.05 6.07
N TYR A 314 1.60 6.56 5.06
CA TYR A 314 2.16 6.35 3.72
C TYR A 314 2.60 7.66 3.07
N VAL A 315 1.94 8.77 3.39
CA VAL A 315 2.32 10.11 2.91
C VAL A 315 3.33 10.75 3.86
N ILE A 316 3.02 10.78 5.14
CA ILE A 316 3.88 11.44 6.15
C ILE A 316 5.23 10.75 6.26
N GLY A 317 5.27 9.42 6.32
CA GLY A 317 6.53 8.67 6.44
C GLY A 317 7.47 8.89 5.26
N GLN A 318 6.93 8.88 4.03
CA GLN A 318 7.71 9.19 2.83
C GLN A 318 8.20 10.64 2.83
N THR A 319 7.36 11.59 3.28
CA THR A 319 7.74 12.99 3.37
C THR A 319 8.86 13.20 4.39
N VAL A 320 8.81 12.55 5.56
CA VAL A 320 9.86 12.59 6.58
C VAL A 320 11.17 12.01 6.03
N VAL A 321 11.12 10.82 5.41
CA VAL A 321 12.31 10.21 4.80
C VAL A 321 12.90 11.13 3.73
N ALA A 322 12.06 11.75 2.89
CA ALA A 322 12.51 12.69 1.86
C ALA A 322 13.10 13.97 2.45
N GLU A 323 12.59 14.45 3.59
CA GLU A 323 13.04 15.64 4.30
C GLU A 323 14.47 15.49 4.84
N ILE A 324 14.81 14.30 5.34
CA ILE A 324 16.08 14.05 6.03
C ILE A 324 17.12 13.36 5.15
N THR A 325 16.79 13.00 3.91
CA THR A 325 17.69 12.24 3.02
C THR A 325 18.23 13.11 1.90
N PRO A 326 19.56 13.04 1.59
CA PRO A 326 20.13 13.67 0.40
C PRO A 326 19.41 13.25 -0.87
N VAL A 327 19.24 14.18 -1.81
CA VAL A 327 18.47 13.96 -3.05
C VAL A 327 18.94 12.72 -3.81
N ALA A 328 20.27 12.52 -3.91
CA ALA A 328 20.89 11.40 -4.62
C ALA A 328 20.54 10.01 -4.05
N LYS A 329 20.21 9.92 -2.74
CA LYS A 329 19.89 8.64 -2.04
C LYS A 329 18.42 8.48 -1.72
N ARG A 330 17.61 9.53 -1.90
CA ARG A 330 16.21 9.57 -1.53
C ARG A 330 15.38 8.45 -2.17
N GLY A 331 15.56 8.25 -3.48
CA GLY A 331 14.83 7.22 -4.22
C GLY A 331 15.07 5.81 -3.68
N ALA A 332 16.32 5.46 -3.38
CA ALA A 332 16.67 4.16 -2.83
C ALA A 332 16.04 3.93 -1.44
N LEU A 333 16.09 4.93 -0.55
CA LEU A 333 15.52 4.80 0.80
C LEU A 333 13.99 4.73 0.81
N LEU A 334 13.33 5.46 -0.10
CA LEU A 334 11.88 5.36 -0.29
C LEU A 334 11.48 3.97 -0.83
N ALA A 335 12.26 3.42 -1.77
CA ALA A 335 12.02 2.08 -2.30
C ALA A 335 12.22 0.99 -1.25
N ILE A 336 13.32 1.05 -0.46
CA ILE A 336 13.57 0.12 0.65
C ILE A 336 12.45 0.21 1.68
N GLY A 337 12.03 1.42 2.07
CA GLY A 337 10.95 1.62 3.01
C GLY A 337 9.62 1.04 2.53
N THR A 338 9.32 1.20 1.24
CA THR A 338 8.15 0.57 0.63
C THR A 338 8.24 -0.96 0.66
N ALA A 339 9.42 -1.52 0.36
CA ALA A 339 9.65 -2.96 0.43
C ALA A 339 9.49 -3.51 1.85
N VAL A 340 10.05 -2.82 2.85
CA VAL A 340 9.90 -3.19 4.28
C VAL A 340 8.42 -3.12 4.69
N SER A 341 7.72 -2.05 4.34
CA SER A 341 6.29 -1.94 4.66
C SER A 341 5.47 -3.06 4.01
N ASN A 342 5.70 -3.35 2.72
CA ASN A 342 4.96 -4.40 2.01
C ASN A 342 5.28 -5.83 2.48
N SER A 343 6.37 -6.07 3.22
CA SER A 343 6.64 -7.37 3.82
C SER A 343 5.55 -7.77 4.85
N ALA A 344 4.83 -6.82 5.43
CA ALA A 344 3.63 -7.10 6.22
C ALA A 344 2.54 -7.80 5.42
N GLY A 345 2.41 -7.49 4.13
CA GLY A 345 1.47 -8.17 3.23
C GLY A 345 1.80 -9.63 2.97
N LEU A 346 3.08 -10.02 3.07
CA LEU A 346 3.49 -11.42 3.02
C LEU A 346 3.10 -12.18 4.29
N LEU A 347 3.12 -11.51 5.44
CA LEU A 347 2.92 -12.15 6.75
C LEU A 347 1.45 -12.11 7.21
N ALA A 348 0.80 -10.96 7.13
CA ALA A 348 -0.50 -10.73 7.77
C ALA A 348 -1.62 -11.66 7.27
N PRO A 349 -1.81 -11.90 5.95
CA PRO A 349 -2.88 -12.80 5.50
C PRO A 349 -2.64 -14.25 5.90
N TYR A 350 -1.38 -14.69 5.90
CA TYR A 350 -1.01 -16.05 6.34
C TYR A 350 -1.24 -16.24 7.84
N VAL A 351 -0.82 -15.27 8.67
CA VAL A 351 -1.04 -15.31 10.12
C VAL A 351 -2.54 -15.36 10.44
N MET A 352 -3.35 -14.51 9.81
CA MET A 352 -4.81 -14.56 9.98
C MET A 352 -5.39 -15.92 9.59
N GLY A 353 -4.96 -16.49 8.45
CA GLY A 353 -5.42 -17.80 8.01
C GLY A 353 -5.05 -18.92 8.98
N SER A 354 -3.84 -18.88 9.54
CA SER A 354 -3.37 -19.87 10.53
C SER A 354 -4.15 -19.77 11.85
N VAL A 355 -4.46 -18.55 12.29
CA VAL A 355 -5.28 -18.32 13.49
C VAL A 355 -6.72 -18.79 13.29
N LEU A 356 -7.30 -18.53 12.11
CA LEU A 356 -8.63 -18.98 11.74
C LEU A 356 -8.74 -20.51 11.69
N GLU A 357 -7.72 -21.19 11.19
CA GLU A 357 -7.69 -22.65 11.11
C GLU A 357 -7.59 -23.32 12.49
N ALA A 358 -6.90 -22.69 13.43
CA ALA A 358 -6.75 -23.18 14.80
C ALA A 358 -7.94 -22.83 15.72
N ALA A 359 -8.83 -21.93 15.30
CA ALA A 359 -9.90 -21.42 16.14
C ALA A 359 -11.13 -22.34 16.15
N ALA A 360 -11.81 -22.42 17.29
CA ALA A 360 -13.03 -23.23 17.46
C ALA A 360 -14.22 -22.70 16.62
N THR A 361 -14.28 -21.38 16.38
CA THR A 361 -15.32 -20.75 15.54
C THR A 361 -14.69 -19.67 14.65
N PRO A 362 -15.26 -19.38 13.47
CA PRO A 362 -14.76 -18.32 12.60
C PRO A 362 -14.68 -16.96 13.30
N LEU A 363 -15.69 -16.59 14.08
CA LEU A 363 -15.71 -15.33 14.81
C LEU A 363 -14.58 -15.25 15.84
N ALA A 364 -14.32 -16.33 16.59
CA ALA A 364 -13.20 -16.37 17.54
C ALA A 364 -11.85 -16.19 16.85
N GLY A 365 -11.65 -16.86 15.70
CA GLY A 365 -10.43 -16.72 14.90
C GLY A 365 -10.25 -15.30 14.36
N PHE A 366 -11.29 -14.67 13.82
CA PHE A 366 -11.23 -13.29 13.38
C PHE A 366 -10.94 -12.33 14.54
N ASN A 367 -11.60 -12.52 15.68
CA ASN A 367 -11.34 -11.70 16.87
C ASN A 367 -9.89 -11.79 17.31
N GLN A 368 -9.32 -12.99 17.38
CA GLN A 368 -7.91 -13.20 17.73
C GLN A 368 -6.98 -12.58 16.68
N GLY A 369 -7.23 -12.81 15.39
CA GLY A 369 -6.43 -12.27 14.30
C GLY A 369 -6.43 -10.73 14.25
N PHE A 370 -7.58 -10.10 14.49
CA PHE A 370 -7.66 -8.64 14.58
C PHE A 370 -7.04 -8.08 15.86
N THR A 371 -7.07 -8.82 16.98
CA THR A 371 -6.31 -8.45 18.18
C THR A 371 -4.81 -8.45 17.91
N ILE A 372 -4.28 -9.49 17.26
CA ILE A 372 -2.87 -9.55 16.83
C ILE A 372 -2.53 -8.36 15.91
N CYS A 373 -3.38 -8.10 14.91
CA CYS A 373 -3.25 -6.93 14.03
C CYS A 373 -3.17 -5.63 14.84
N GLY A 374 -4.10 -5.43 15.76
CA GLY A 374 -4.16 -4.24 16.60
C GLY A 374 -2.91 -4.07 17.46
N ILE A 375 -2.40 -5.14 18.07
CA ILE A 375 -1.17 -5.11 18.89
C ILE A 375 0.05 -4.74 18.02
N VAL A 376 0.21 -5.36 16.85
CA VAL A 376 1.32 -5.05 15.92
C VAL A 376 1.26 -3.58 15.51
N MET A 377 0.08 -3.11 15.07
CA MET A 377 -0.10 -1.73 14.65
C MET A 377 0.13 -0.74 15.78
N LEU A 378 -0.40 -1.03 16.98
CA LEU A 378 -0.22 -0.18 18.16
C LEU A 378 1.25 -0.06 18.54
N ALA A 379 1.99 -1.16 18.62
CA ALA A 379 3.41 -1.18 18.88
C ALA A 379 4.19 -0.37 17.83
N CYS A 380 3.95 -0.62 16.54
CA CYS A 380 4.60 0.11 15.46
C CYS A 380 4.25 1.62 15.50
N GLY A 381 3.00 1.98 15.79
CA GLY A 381 2.57 3.36 15.92
C GLY A 381 3.21 4.09 17.10
N LEU A 382 3.32 3.43 18.25
CA LEU A 382 4.02 3.98 19.45
C LEU A 382 5.52 4.18 19.17
N ILE A 383 6.18 3.21 18.52
CA ILE A 383 7.57 3.35 18.06
C ILE A 383 7.70 4.55 17.13
N GLY A 384 6.77 4.69 16.16
CA GLY A 384 6.72 5.83 15.25
C GLY A 384 6.59 7.16 16.00
N THR A 385 5.63 7.27 16.91
CA THR A 385 5.39 8.47 17.74
C THR A 385 6.62 8.86 18.57
N ALA A 386 7.34 7.88 19.13
CA ALA A 386 8.48 8.11 19.99
C ALA A 386 9.75 8.50 19.20
N LEU A 387 10.02 7.82 18.07
CA LEU A 387 11.32 7.85 17.40
C LEU A 387 11.38 8.65 16.11
N ILE A 388 10.25 9.04 15.49
CA ILE A 388 10.26 9.92 14.31
C ILE A 388 10.59 11.35 14.75
N ARG A 389 11.85 11.77 14.55
CA ARG A 389 12.40 13.07 14.99
C ARG A 389 13.25 13.71 13.87
N PRO A 390 12.61 14.29 12.82
CA PRO A 390 13.31 14.78 11.63
C PRO A 390 14.38 15.83 11.94
N GLU A 391 14.09 16.79 12.84
CA GLU A 391 15.04 17.86 13.21
C GLU A 391 16.32 17.31 13.83
N ARG A 392 16.19 16.30 14.72
CA ARG A 392 17.33 15.68 15.36
C ARG A 392 18.29 15.04 14.35
N GLU A 393 17.74 14.37 13.35
CA GLU A 393 18.55 13.75 12.31
C GLU A 393 19.24 14.80 11.44
N ARG A 394 18.54 15.88 11.07
CA ARG A 394 19.14 16.99 10.33
C ARG A 394 20.34 17.60 11.06
N MET A 395 20.20 17.85 12.37
CA MET A 395 21.30 18.36 13.20
C MET A 395 22.48 17.37 13.27
N ARG A 396 22.21 16.08 13.42
CA ARG A 396 23.26 15.03 13.43
C ARG A 396 24.04 14.96 12.12
N TRP A 397 23.41 15.26 11.01
CA TRP A 397 24.08 15.21 9.70
C TRP A 397 24.78 16.53 9.36
N ALA A 398 24.27 17.66 9.83
CA ALA A 398 24.96 18.95 9.73
C ALA A 398 26.26 18.97 10.54
N SER A 399 26.26 18.41 11.75
CA SER A 399 27.46 18.32 12.60
C SER A 399 28.50 17.29 12.10
N ALA A 400 28.11 16.36 11.24
CA ALA A 400 29.04 15.38 10.64
C ALA A 400 29.74 15.91 9.38
N THR A 401 29.52 17.16 8.98
CA THR A 401 30.14 17.82 7.84
C THR A 401 31.35 18.64 8.33
N PRO A 402 32.59 18.37 7.87
CA PRO A 402 33.81 19.03 8.39
C PRO A 402 33.97 20.53 8.07
N GLU A 403 32.99 21.15 7.43
CA GLU A 403 33.08 22.57 7.01
C GLU A 403 32.91 23.59 8.17
N ALA A 404 32.58 23.14 9.38
CA ALA A 404 32.47 24.00 10.56
C ALA A 404 33.83 24.23 11.30
N ALA A 405 34.92 23.66 10.80
CA ALA A 405 36.26 23.73 11.44
C ALA A 405 37.23 24.74 10.80
N ILE A 406 36.78 25.49 9.78
CA ILE A 406 37.61 26.59 9.22
C ILE A 406 37.04 27.89 9.78
N GLY A 407 37.50 28.24 10.98
CA GLY A 407 37.33 29.57 11.53
C GLY A 407 38.07 30.61 10.68
N PRO A 408 37.64 31.87 10.72
CA PRO A 408 38.30 32.92 9.93
C PRO A 408 39.76 33.07 10.40
N ALA A 409 40.69 33.01 9.44
CA ALA A 409 42.08 33.39 9.61
C ALA A 409 42.25 34.91 9.57
#